data_d9574ee714f49b45f5d4f5a661e4851b
#
_entry.id   d9574ee714f49b45f5d4f5a661e4851b
#
_cell.length_a   1.000
_cell.length_b   1.000
_cell.length_c   1.000
_cell.angle_alpha   90.00
_cell.angle_beta   90.00
_cell.angle_gamma   90.00
#
_symmetry.space_group_name_H-M   'P 1'
#
loop_
_entity.id
_entity.type
_entity.pdbx_description
1 polymer ?
#
loop_
_entity_poly.entity_id
_entity_poly.type
_entity_poly.pdbx_seq_one_letter_code
_entity_poly.pdbx_strand_id
1 'polypeptide(L)'
;MNDQYYTADPTSASRPVACTVLFHGHSLRFETDAGVFSKGELDKGTELLLEALPPLHGAVLDLGCGWGPVGVALKKDNPALALTLVDVNHRALALAEKNAAANGVSLEVLESDGFAALTGRRFDWVVTNPPIRAGKQVIYGMFAQAAEALLPGGGLCLVIRKQQGAESCLKYLKTLFGQVDILKNSGGFWVLCAREPLKKEG
;
A
#
# COMPACT_ATOMS: atom_id res chain seq x y z
N MET A 1 -2.62 -0.98 -26.63
CA MET A 1 -1.60 -0.77 -25.60
C MET A 1 -2.30 -0.96 -24.26
N ASN A 2 -1.84 -1.89 -23.43
CA ASN A 2 -2.40 -2.02 -22.08
C ASN A 2 -1.77 -0.90 -21.23
N ASP A 3 -2.58 0.03 -20.74
CA ASP A 3 -2.16 1.00 -19.74
C ASP A 3 -1.55 0.29 -18.55
N GLN A 4 -0.36 0.74 -18.16
CA GLN A 4 0.28 0.24 -16.96
C GLN A 4 -0.24 1.10 -15.80
N TYR A 5 -0.91 0.49 -14.84
CA TYR A 5 -1.55 1.16 -13.69
C TYR A 5 -0.57 1.95 -12.80
N TYR A 6 0.73 1.80 -13.01
CA TYR A 6 1.80 2.56 -12.34
C TYR A 6 2.37 3.70 -13.21
N THR A 7 1.60 4.21 -14.17
CA THR A 7 1.93 5.42 -14.93
C THR A 7 1.11 6.61 -14.42
N ALA A 8 1.68 7.82 -14.50
CA ALA A 8 1.03 9.03 -14.00
C ALA A 8 -0.34 9.28 -14.66
N ASP A 9 -0.39 9.22 -15.98
CA ASP A 9 -1.59 9.47 -16.77
C ASP A 9 -1.99 8.26 -17.61
N PRO A 10 -2.97 7.46 -17.16
CA PRO A 10 -3.49 6.37 -17.97
C PRO A 10 -4.26 6.88 -19.17
N THR A 11 -3.99 6.30 -20.36
CA THR A 11 -4.60 6.68 -21.64
C THR A 11 -5.95 6.01 -21.91
N SER A 12 -6.32 5.01 -21.10
CA SER A 12 -7.62 4.32 -21.22
C SER A 12 -8.80 5.24 -20.95
N ALA A 13 -9.87 5.08 -21.73
CA ALA A 13 -11.12 5.79 -21.46
C ALA A 13 -11.66 5.46 -20.08
N SER A 14 -12.07 6.47 -19.33
CA SER A 14 -12.70 6.30 -18.02
C SER A 14 -13.98 5.47 -18.12
N ARG A 15 -14.11 4.47 -17.26
CA ARG A 15 -15.28 3.60 -17.09
C ARG A 15 -15.42 3.24 -15.62
N PRO A 16 -15.93 4.16 -14.79
CA PRO A 16 -16.06 3.94 -13.36
C PRO A 16 -16.96 2.74 -13.05
N VAL A 17 -16.54 1.99 -12.02
CA VAL A 17 -17.30 0.84 -11.50
C VAL A 17 -17.33 0.96 -9.99
N ALA A 18 -18.54 0.85 -9.41
CA ALA A 18 -18.71 0.82 -7.95
C ALA A 18 -18.51 -0.60 -7.42
N CYS A 19 -17.90 -0.70 -6.25
CA CYS A 19 -17.81 -1.94 -5.50
C CYS A 19 -17.99 -1.67 -4.00
N THR A 20 -18.28 -2.75 -3.24
CA THR A 20 -18.41 -2.71 -1.79
C THR A 20 -17.41 -3.68 -1.17
N VAL A 21 -16.69 -3.22 -0.16
CA VAL A 21 -15.74 -4.02 0.62
C VAL A 21 -16.24 -4.11 2.05
N LEU A 22 -16.25 -5.32 2.60
CA LEU A 22 -16.54 -5.56 4.03
C LEU A 22 -15.19 -5.66 4.76
N PHE A 23 -15.00 -4.82 5.78
CA PHE A 23 -13.81 -4.83 6.62
C PHE A 23 -14.18 -4.55 8.07
N HIS A 24 -13.86 -5.46 8.98
CA HIS A 24 -14.13 -5.38 10.42
C HIS A 24 -15.56 -4.90 10.77
N GLY A 25 -16.57 -5.38 10.03
CA GLY A 25 -17.96 -5.01 10.20
C GLY A 25 -18.38 -3.70 9.51
N HIS A 26 -17.45 -2.96 8.90
CA HIS A 26 -17.75 -1.80 8.10
C HIS A 26 -18.08 -2.21 6.65
N SER A 27 -19.17 -1.69 6.10
CA SER A 27 -19.51 -1.79 4.67
C SER A 27 -19.00 -0.53 3.97
N LEU A 28 -17.88 -0.65 3.27
CA LEU A 28 -17.18 0.45 2.61
C LEU A 28 -17.55 0.50 1.13
N ARG A 29 -17.92 1.69 0.64
CA ARG A 29 -18.27 1.91 -0.77
C ARG A 29 -17.10 2.52 -1.50
N PHE A 30 -16.75 1.93 -2.64
CA PHE A 30 -15.66 2.41 -3.47
C PHE A 30 -16.08 2.55 -4.92
N GLU A 31 -15.43 3.46 -5.60
CA GLU A 31 -15.41 3.56 -7.05
C GLU A 31 -14.01 3.25 -7.55
N THR A 32 -13.93 2.47 -8.62
CA THR A 32 -12.69 2.11 -9.33
C THR A 32 -12.85 2.47 -10.80
N ASP A 33 -11.75 2.49 -11.57
CA ASP A 33 -11.82 2.85 -12.99
C ASP A 33 -10.85 2.03 -13.85
N ALA A 34 -10.97 2.17 -15.16
CA ALA A 34 -9.96 1.71 -16.10
C ALA A 34 -8.63 2.47 -15.88
N GLY A 35 -7.50 1.80 -16.07
CA GLY A 35 -6.16 2.40 -15.86
C GLY A 35 -5.71 2.49 -14.40
N VAL A 36 -6.51 1.99 -13.45
CA VAL A 36 -6.11 1.80 -12.06
C VAL A 36 -6.03 0.30 -11.74
N PHE A 37 -5.27 -0.03 -10.68
CA PHE A 37 -5.13 -1.42 -10.24
C PHE A 37 -6.47 -1.97 -9.71
N SER A 38 -6.78 -3.24 -10.03
CA SER A 38 -7.95 -4.00 -9.54
C SER A 38 -9.30 -3.30 -9.77
N LYS A 39 -9.65 -3.16 -11.06
CA LYS A 39 -10.93 -2.56 -11.46
C LYS A 39 -12.12 -3.41 -11.03
N GLY A 40 -13.04 -2.79 -10.29
CA GLY A 40 -14.36 -3.35 -9.97
C GLY A 40 -14.42 -4.23 -8.72
N GLU A 41 -13.29 -4.59 -8.12
CA GLU A 41 -13.24 -5.41 -6.92
C GLU A 41 -11.97 -5.19 -6.11
N LEU A 42 -11.97 -5.54 -4.83
CA LEU A 42 -10.75 -5.60 -4.03
C LEU A 42 -9.92 -6.81 -4.46
N ASP A 43 -8.67 -6.59 -4.83
CA ASP A 43 -7.80 -7.69 -5.20
C ASP A 43 -7.45 -8.58 -3.99
N LYS A 44 -7.29 -9.88 -4.26
CA LYS A 44 -7.06 -10.88 -3.20
C LYS A 44 -5.80 -10.60 -2.36
N GLY A 45 -4.76 -10.01 -2.95
CA GLY A 45 -3.56 -9.64 -2.20
C GLY A 45 -3.86 -8.54 -1.18
N THR A 46 -4.57 -7.50 -1.60
CA THR A 46 -4.99 -6.39 -0.73
C THR A 46 -5.93 -6.86 0.39
N GLU A 47 -6.88 -7.76 0.07
CA GLU A 47 -7.74 -8.39 1.08
C GLU A 47 -6.92 -9.12 2.15
N LEU A 48 -5.99 -9.99 1.72
CA LEU A 48 -5.12 -10.74 2.63
C LEU A 48 -4.18 -9.84 3.44
N LEU A 49 -3.71 -8.73 2.84
CA LEU A 49 -2.91 -7.74 3.53
C LEU A 49 -3.72 -7.12 4.67
N LEU A 50 -4.90 -6.58 4.40
CA LEU A 50 -5.79 -5.99 5.40
C LEU A 50 -6.12 -6.95 6.54
N GLU A 51 -6.45 -8.22 6.21
CA GLU A 51 -6.76 -9.25 7.21
C GLU A 51 -5.59 -9.64 8.12
N ALA A 52 -4.35 -9.47 7.65
CA ALA A 52 -3.16 -9.93 8.36
C ALA A 52 -2.39 -8.81 9.06
N LEU A 53 -2.74 -7.54 8.84
CA LEU A 53 -2.06 -6.41 9.48
C LEU A 53 -2.12 -6.53 11.01
N PRO A 54 -1.01 -6.26 11.71
CA PRO A 54 -1.05 -6.09 13.16
C PRO A 54 -1.83 -4.81 13.52
N PRO A 55 -2.21 -4.61 14.78
CA PRO A 55 -2.76 -3.33 15.23
C PRO A 55 -1.81 -2.18 14.89
N LEU A 56 -2.27 -1.25 14.06
CA LEU A 56 -1.48 -0.09 13.64
C LEU A 56 -1.77 1.10 14.56
N HIS A 57 -0.81 2.02 14.68
CA HIS A 57 -0.92 3.26 15.44
C HIS A 57 -0.13 4.38 14.77
N GLY A 58 -0.38 5.62 15.19
CA GLY A 58 0.39 6.80 14.80
C GLY A 58 0.27 7.16 13.32
N ALA A 59 1.39 7.51 12.72
CA ALA A 59 1.50 7.92 11.31
C ALA A 59 1.68 6.69 10.41
N VAL A 60 0.76 6.48 9.46
CA VAL A 60 0.75 5.35 8.54
C VAL A 60 0.81 5.84 7.11
N LEU A 61 1.74 5.28 6.33
CA LEU A 61 1.85 5.50 4.90
C LEU A 61 1.26 4.31 4.13
N ASP A 62 0.28 4.56 3.25
CA ASP A 62 -0.18 3.63 2.22
C ASP A 62 0.59 3.94 0.93
N LEU A 63 1.62 3.14 0.64
CA LEU A 63 2.58 3.36 -0.43
C LEU A 63 2.14 2.64 -1.71
N GLY A 64 1.80 3.40 -2.75
CA GLY A 64 1.17 2.89 -3.96
C GLY A 64 -0.30 2.56 -3.69
N CYS A 65 -1.04 3.55 -3.20
CA CYS A 65 -2.38 3.37 -2.63
C CYS A 65 -3.47 2.98 -3.64
N GLY A 66 -3.23 3.18 -4.95
CA GLY A 66 -4.25 2.99 -5.97
C GLY A 66 -5.49 3.86 -5.67
N TRP A 67 -6.67 3.28 -5.80
CA TRP A 67 -7.95 3.96 -5.49
C TRP A 67 -8.27 4.02 -3.97
N GLY A 68 -7.28 3.77 -3.10
CA GLY A 68 -7.34 4.00 -1.67
C GLY A 68 -7.99 2.93 -0.79
N PRO A 69 -8.10 1.65 -1.20
CA PRO A 69 -8.84 0.65 -0.40
C PRO A 69 -8.21 0.41 0.96
N VAL A 70 -6.88 0.37 1.06
CA VAL A 70 -6.16 0.10 2.31
C VAL A 70 -6.31 1.29 3.25
N GLY A 71 -5.94 2.49 2.81
CA GLY A 71 -5.99 3.68 3.65
C GLY A 71 -7.41 4.00 4.15
N VAL A 72 -8.42 3.90 3.28
CA VAL A 72 -9.83 4.15 3.67
C VAL A 72 -10.32 3.10 4.68
N ALA A 73 -10.02 1.82 4.47
CA ALA A 73 -10.42 0.77 5.40
C ALA A 73 -9.77 0.96 6.77
N LEU A 74 -8.46 1.20 6.82
CA LEU A 74 -7.72 1.43 8.06
C LEU A 74 -8.21 2.68 8.81
N LYS A 75 -8.46 3.78 8.09
CA LYS A 75 -8.95 5.02 8.72
C LYS A 75 -10.37 4.89 9.26
N LYS A 76 -11.21 4.07 8.59
CA LYS A 76 -12.57 3.79 9.05
C LYS A 76 -12.57 2.94 10.32
N ASP A 77 -11.70 1.94 10.38
CA ASP A 77 -11.56 1.03 11.51
C ASP A 77 -10.89 1.71 12.72
N ASN A 78 -9.86 2.50 12.46
CA ASN A 78 -9.14 3.27 13.49
C ASN A 78 -9.03 4.76 13.12
N PRO A 79 -9.99 5.59 13.56
CA PRO A 79 -10.00 7.03 13.27
C PRO A 79 -8.80 7.80 13.83
N ALA A 80 -8.06 7.24 14.80
CA ALA A 80 -6.88 7.89 15.41
C ALA A 80 -5.64 7.85 14.51
N LEU A 81 -5.60 7.00 13.48
CA LEU A 81 -4.46 6.92 12.55
C LEU A 81 -4.29 8.23 11.77
N ALA A 82 -3.05 8.68 11.65
CA ALA A 82 -2.67 9.74 10.71
C ALA A 82 -2.27 9.07 9.38
N LEU A 83 -3.23 8.95 8.44
CA LEU A 83 -3.05 8.28 7.15
C LEU A 83 -2.56 9.24 6.08
N THR A 84 -1.47 8.88 5.43
CA THR A 84 -0.99 9.49 4.18
C THR A 84 -1.00 8.42 3.09
N LEU A 85 -1.66 8.70 1.98
CA LEU A 85 -1.78 7.84 0.81
C LEU A 85 -0.97 8.45 -0.33
N VAL A 86 -0.14 7.64 -0.98
CA VAL A 86 0.65 8.13 -2.13
C VAL A 86 0.56 7.17 -3.31
N ASP A 87 0.49 7.74 -4.51
CA ASP A 87 0.57 7.03 -5.78
C ASP A 87 1.15 7.97 -6.85
N VAL A 88 1.63 7.43 -7.96
CA VAL A 88 2.03 8.21 -9.15
C VAL A 88 0.85 8.47 -10.08
N ASN A 89 -0.19 7.66 -10.02
CA ASN A 89 -1.32 7.66 -10.95
C ASN A 89 -2.37 8.69 -10.51
N HIS A 90 -2.50 9.78 -11.27
CA HIS A 90 -3.44 10.88 -10.97
C HIS A 90 -4.90 10.41 -10.88
N ARG A 91 -5.31 9.46 -11.73
CA ARG A 91 -6.66 8.90 -11.68
C ARG A 91 -6.90 8.09 -10.42
N ALA A 92 -5.90 7.35 -9.97
CA ALA A 92 -5.95 6.60 -8.72
C ALA A 92 -6.09 7.55 -7.53
N LEU A 93 -5.30 8.62 -7.47
CA LEU A 93 -5.37 9.62 -6.40
C LEU A 93 -6.74 10.31 -6.33
N ALA A 94 -7.29 10.73 -7.48
CA ALA A 94 -8.63 11.33 -7.54
C ALA A 94 -9.72 10.36 -7.03
N LEU A 95 -9.59 9.06 -7.34
CA LEU A 95 -10.47 8.03 -6.81
C LEU A 95 -10.27 7.81 -5.31
N ALA A 96 -9.03 7.83 -4.81
CA ALA A 96 -8.74 7.69 -3.39
C ALA A 96 -9.40 8.80 -2.56
N GLU A 97 -9.31 10.06 -3.00
CA GLU A 97 -9.99 11.21 -2.37
C GLU A 97 -11.51 11.05 -2.38
N LYS A 98 -12.07 10.69 -3.54
CA LYS A 98 -13.52 10.46 -3.70
C LYS A 98 -14.00 9.32 -2.79
N ASN A 99 -13.25 8.24 -2.71
CA ASN A 99 -13.57 7.07 -1.89
C ASN A 99 -13.44 7.40 -0.39
N ALA A 100 -12.46 8.18 0.02
CA ALA A 100 -12.36 8.67 1.39
C ALA A 100 -13.59 9.49 1.78
N ALA A 101 -13.97 10.46 0.96
CA ALA A 101 -15.16 11.28 1.17
C ALA A 101 -16.45 10.44 1.23
N ALA A 102 -16.63 9.48 0.31
CA ALA A 102 -17.79 8.59 0.24
C ALA A 102 -17.95 7.71 1.50
N ASN A 103 -16.86 7.42 2.21
CA ASN A 103 -16.84 6.66 3.45
C ASN A 103 -16.76 7.52 4.72
N GLY A 104 -16.77 8.86 4.56
CA GLY A 104 -16.74 9.80 5.69
C GLY A 104 -15.44 9.74 6.48
N VAL A 105 -14.30 9.50 5.82
CA VAL A 105 -12.98 9.51 6.44
C VAL A 105 -12.13 10.66 5.89
N SER A 106 -11.28 11.22 6.75
CA SER A 106 -10.30 12.26 6.39
C SER A 106 -8.91 11.66 6.43
N LEU A 107 -8.19 11.78 5.31
CA LEU A 107 -6.81 11.31 5.14
C LEU A 107 -6.11 12.23 4.13
N GLU A 108 -4.80 12.18 4.13
CA GLU A 108 -3.98 12.94 3.20
C GLU A 108 -3.70 12.11 1.94
N VAL A 109 -3.90 12.68 0.76
CA VAL A 109 -3.60 12.04 -0.52
C VAL A 109 -2.60 12.91 -1.27
N LEU A 110 -1.47 12.33 -1.70
CA LEU A 110 -0.37 13.05 -2.35
C LEU A 110 0.11 12.29 -3.59
N GLU A 111 0.44 13.03 -4.63
CA GLU A 111 1.23 12.49 -5.74
C GLU A 111 2.68 12.29 -5.30
N SER A 112 3.19 11.06 -5.47
CA SER A 112 4.58 10.75 -5.18
C SER A 112 5.07 9.53 -5.94
N ASP A 113 6.24 9.63 -6.56
CA ASP A 113 6.99 8.47 -7.02
C ASP A 113 7.77 7.89 -5.82
N GLY A 114 7.24 6.81 -5.25
CA GLY A 114 7.73 6.27 -3.99
C GLY A 114 7.74 7.32 -2.88
N PHE A 115 8.92 7.69 -2.39
CA PHE A 115 9.11 8.65 -1.30
C PHE A 115 9.49 10.06 -1.76
N ALA A 116 9.47 10.37 -3.06
CA ALA A 116 9.99 11.62 -3.60
C ALA A 116 9.33 12.87 -2.97
N ALA A 117 8.01 12.85 -2.75
CA ALA A 117 7.27 13.94 -2.11
C ALA A 117 7.27 13.86 -0.57
N LEU A 118 7.91 12.85 0.03
CA LEU A 118 7.86 12.57 1.47
C LEU A 118 9.19 12.88 2.18
N THR A 119 10.04 13.71 1.59
CA THR A 119 11.36 14.05 2.15
C THR A 119 11.25 14.57 3.59
N GLY A 120 12.01 13.96 4.50
CA GLY A 120 12.01 14.31 5.93
C GLY A 120 10.82 13.80 6.75
N ARG A 121 9.82 13.23 6.11
CA ARG A 121 8.67 12.62 6.83
C ARG A 121 9.07 11.28 7.44
N ARG A 122 8.45 10.96 8.58
CA ARG A 122 8.66 9.72 9.30
C ARG A 122 7.31 9.07 9.61
N PHE A 123 7.29 7.74 9.65
CA PHE A 123 6.08 6.95 9.83
C PHE A 123 6.28 5.86 10.89
N ASP A 124 5.22 5.56 11.62
CA ASP A 124 5.18 4.38 12.48
C ASP A 124 4.99 3.11 11.65
N TRP A 125 4.24 3.22 10.56
CA TRP A 125 3.97 2.10 9.66
C TRP A 125 3.99 2.51 8.20
N VAL A 126 4.54 1.64 7.36
CA VAL A 126 4.37 1.66 5.91
C VAL A 126 3.63 0.40 5.49
N VAL A 127 2.56 0.56 4.72
CA VAL A 127 1.76 -0.55 4.19
C VAL A 127 1.77 -0.47 2.67
N THR A 128 1.92 -1.59 1.96
CA THR A 128 1.94 -1.57 0.50
C THR A 128 1.49 -2.90 -0.12
N ASN A 129 0.74 -2.82 -1.20
CA ASN A 129 0.62 -3.86 -2.21
C ASN A 129 1.45 -3.39 -3.43
N PRO A 130 2.75 -3.71 -3.50
CA PRO A 130 3.68 -3.04 -4.39
C PRO A 130 3.42 -3.36 -5.87
N PRO A 131 3.75 -2.43 -6.80
CA PRO A 131 3.57 -2.61 -8.23
C PRO A 131 4.61 -3.58 -8.80
N ILE A 132 4.42 -4.88 -8.63
CA ILE A 132 5.39 -5.93 -9.03
C ILE A 132 5.80 -5.83 -10.51
N ARG A 133 4.89 -5.34 -11.37
CA ARG A 133 5.17 -5.15 -12.81
C ARG A 133 6.16 -4.01 -13.10
N ALA A 134 6.40 -3.10 -12.16
CA ALA A 134 7.43 -2.06 -12.28
C ALA A 134 8.86 -2.64 -12.20
N GLY A 135 8.97 -3.88 -11.75
CA GLY A 135 10.24 -4.60 -11.69
C GLY A 135 10.86 -4.63 -10.30
N LYS A 136 11.67 -5.65 -10.08
CA LYS A 136 12.27 -5.96 -8.78
C LYS A 136 13.13 -4.81 -8.22
N GLN A 137 13.87 -4.12 -9.07
CA GLN A 137 14.74 -3.01 -8.64
C GLN A 137 13.93 -1.85 -8.09
N VAL A 138 12.81 -1.50 -8.72
CA VAL A 138 11.92 -0.41 -8.28
C VAL A 138 11.33 -0.72 -6.91
N ILE A 139 10.70 -1.90 -6.76
CA ILE A 139 10.05 -2.25 -5.49
C ILE A 139 11.06 -2.43 -4.34
N TYR A 140 12.27 -2.91 -4.61
CA TYR A 140 13.31 -3.02 -3.60
C TYR A 140 13.86 -1.66 -3.18
N GLY A 141 13.93 -0.70 -4.12
CA GLY A 141 14.21 0.70 -3.81
C GLY A 141 13.15 1.30 -2.88
N MET A 142 11.86 1.04 -3.14
CA MET A 142 10.76 1.48 -2.26
C MET A 142 10.90 0.89 -0.83
N PHE A 143 11.28 -0.38 -0.69
CA PHE A 143 11.46 -1.00 0.63
C PHE A 143 12.68 -0.44 1.38
N ALA A 144 13.77 -0.13 0.69
CA ALA A 144 14.93 0.54 1.30
C ALA A 144 14.57 1.94 1.80
N GLN A 145 13.85 2.72 1.00
CA GLN A 145 13.35 4.04 1.40
C GLN A 145 12.35 3.95 2.56
N ALA A 146 11.47 2.92 2.56
CA ALA A 146 10.57 2.67 3.69
C ALA A 146 11.35 2.42 4.99
N ALA A 147 12.40 1.59 4.96
CA ALA A 147 13.25 1.34 6.13
C ALA A 147 13.87 2.64 6.67
N GLU A 148 14.30 3.55 5.78
CA GLU A 148 14.86 4.85 6.15
C GLU A 148 13.80 5.81 6.72
N ALA A 149 12.55 5.72 6.26
CA ALA A 149 11.46 6.60 6.68
C ALA A 149 10.73 6.13 7.95
N LEU A 150 10.98 4.93 8.43
CA LEU A 150 10.35 4.41 9.64
C LEU A 150 10.92 5.03 10.91
N LEU A 151 10.03 5.25 11.88
CA LEU A 151 10.37 5.59 13.25
C LEU A 151 10.93 4.36 13.99
N PRO A 152 11.71 4.54 15.08
CA PRO A 152 12.09 3.43 15.94
C PRO A 152 10.85 2.67 16.43
N GLY A 153 10.87 1.34 16.29
CA GLY A 153 9.73 0.47 16.61
C GLY A 153 8.67 0.36 15.52
N GLY A 154 8.81 1.12 14.44
CA GLY A 154 7.91 1.05 13.28
C GLY A 154 8.13 -0.18 12.40
N GLY A 155 7.24 -0.38 11.42
CA GLY A 155 7.29 -1.54 10.54
C GLY A 155 6.78 -1.31 9.13
N LEU A 156 7.27 -2.14 8.21
CA LEU A 156 6.81 -2.26 6.83
C LEU A 156 5.99 -3.54 6.68
N CYS A 157 4.72 -3.42 6.32
CA CYS A 157 3.86 -4.56 5.96
C CYS A 157 3.56 -4.54 4.46
N LEU A 158 3.72 -5.68 3.81
CA LEU A 158 3.46 -5.79 2.38
C LEU A 158 2.86 -7.14 2.01
N VAL A 159 2.20 -7.19 0.85
CA VAL A 159 1.74 -8.43 0.24
C VAL A 159 2.46 -8.68 -1.08
N ILE A 160 2.80 -9.94 -1.34
CA ILE A 160 3.48 -10.34 -2.58
C ILE A 160 3.03 -11.74 -2.99
N ARG A 161 2.83 -11.98 -4.30
CA ARG A 161 2.57 -13.32 -4.82
C ARG A 161 3.81 -14.20 -4.70
N LYS A 162 3.64 -15.43 -4.23
CA LYS A 162 4.72 -16.41 -4.11
C LYS A 162 5.49 -16.58 -5.43
N GLN A 163 4.77 -16.73 -6.53
CA GLN A 163 5.35 -16.90 -7.87
C GLN A 163 6.01 -15.62 -8.43
N GLN A 164 5.79 -14.47 -7.82
CA GLN A 164 6.38 -13.18 -8.21
C GLN A 164 7.58 -12.79 -7.33
N GLY A 165 8.20 -13.77 -6.67
CA GLY A 165 9.46 -13.60 -5.97
C GLY A 165 9.34 -13.34 -4.47
N ALA A 166 8.30 -13.86 -3.78
CA ALA A 166 8.13 -13.69 -2.33
C ALA A 166 9.35 -14.18 -1.53
N GLU A 167 9.97 -15.29 -1.90
CA GLU A 167 11.16 -15.80 -1.22
C GLU A 167 12.36 -14.86 -1.36
N SER A 168 12.57 -14.30 -2.57
CA SER A 168 13.64 -13.33 -2.78
C SER A 168 13.35 -11.99 -2.09
N CYS A 169 12.07 -11.59 -2.02
CA CYS A 169 11.63 -10.42 -1.27
C CYS A 169 11.92 -10.60 0.22
N LEU A 170 11.54 -11.73 0.81
CA LEU A 170 11.84 -12.06 2.21
C LEU A 170 13.34 -11.99 2.51
N LYS A 171 14.18 -12.57 1.63
CA LYS A 171 15.64 -12.50 1.77
C LYS A 171 16.15 -11.06 1.72
N TYR A 172 15.62 -10.24 0.81
CA TYR A 172 16.00 -8.84 0.69
C TYR A 172 15.57 -8.02 1.92
N LEU A 173 14.35 -8.20 2.40
CA LEU A 173 13.88 -7.51 3.60
C LEU A 173 14.77 -7.83 4.82
N LYS A 174 15.26 -9.06 4.96
CA LYS A 174 16.22 -9.44 6.03
C LYS A 174 17.57 -8.73 5.94
N THR A 175 17.89 -8.09 4.82
CA THR A 175 19.08 -7.23 4.71
C THR A 175 18.81 -5.78 5.16
N LEU A 176 17.54 -5.40 5.31
CA LEU A 176 17.10 -4.06 5.69
C LEU A 176 16.54 -3.99 7.12
N PHE A 177 16.07 -5.13 7.64
CA PHE A 177 15.35 -5.20 8.92
C PHE A 177 15.87 -6.35 9.79
N GLY A 178 15.93 -6.13 11.09
CA GLY A 178 16.36 -7.15 12.07
C GLY A 178 15.34 -8.27 12.26
N GLN A 179 14.05 -7.97 12.06
CA GLN A 179 12.98 -8.97 12.15
C GLN A 179 12.11 -8.92 10.88
N VAL A 180 11.83 -10.09 10.28
CA VAL A 180 10.91 -10.23 9.15
C VAL A 180 10.07 -11.48 9.31
N ASP A 181 8.76 -11.29 9.47
CA ASP A 181 7.78 -12.35 9.71
C ASP A 181 6.87 -12.55 8.51
N ILE A 182 6.46 -13.79 8.27
CA ILE A 182 5.37 -14.13 7.34
C ILE A 182 4.08 -14.16 8.18
N LEU A 183 3.29 -13.08 8.13
CA LEU A 183 2.03 -12.98 8.89
C LEU A 183 0.95 -13.89 8.33
N LYS A 184 0.93 -14.05 6.99
CA LYS A 184 -0.04 -14.91 6.30
C LYS A 184 0.58 -15.53 5.05
N ASN A 185 0.26 -16.79 4.81
CA ASN A 185 0.61 -17.51 3.58
C ASN A 185 -0.65 -18.22 3.11
N SER A 186 -1.35 -17.64 2.14
CA SER A 186 -2.66 -18.13 1.67
C SER A 186 -2.90 -17.72 0.22
N GLY A 187 -3.62 -18.55 -0.53
CA GLY A 187 -4.04 -18.24 -1.90
C GLY A 187 -2.89 -17.91 -2.86
N GLY A 188 -1.67 -18.40 -2.61
CA GLY A 188 -0.49 -18.09 -3.41
C GLY A 188 0.13 -16.72 -3.09
N PHE A 189 -0.29 -16.06 -2.00
CA PHE A 189 0.27 -14.81 -1.52
C PHE A 189 0.94 -14.98 -0.16
N TRP A 190 1.97 -14.18 0.08
CA TRP A 190 2.58 -13.96 1.38
C TRP A 190 2.31 -12.53 1.82
N VAL A 191 1.87 -12.37 3.07
CA VAL A 191 1.89 -11.08 3.77
C VAL A 191 3.11 -11.08 4.67
N LEU A 192 4.00 -10.14 4.43
CA LEU A 192 5.27 -9.98 5.16
C LEU A 192 5.17 -8.74 6.05
N CYS A 193 5.73 -8.84 7.26
CA CYS A 193 5.93 -7.71 8.16
C CYS A 193 7.39 -7.64 8.56
N ALA A 194 8.05 -6.53 8.28
CA ALA A 194 9.44 -6.26 8.58
C ALA A 194 9.54 -5.15 9.63
N ARG A 195 10.31 -5.38 10.68
CA ARG A 195 10.49 -4.47 11.82
C ARG A 195 11.96 -4.30 12.16
N GLU A 196 12.26 -3.34 13.01
CA GLU A 196 13.64 -3.04 13.43
C GLU A 196 14.52 -2.69 12.23
N PRO A 197 14.25 -1.54 11.55
CA PRO A 197 15.07 -1.12 10.43
C PRO A 197 16.55 -1.01 10.86
N LEU A 198 17.41 -1.68 10.11
CA LEU A 198 18.85 -1.66 10.34
C LEU A 198 19.40 -0.31 9.95
N LYS A 199 20.15 0.33 10.82
CA LYS A 199 20.87 1.57 10.48
C LYS A 199 21.94 1.23 9.43
N LYS A 200 21.98 1.97 8.33
CA LYS A 200 23.16 1.96 7.47
C LYS A 200 24.30 2.54 8.29
N GLU A 201 25.35 1.75 8.50
CA GLU A 201 26.62 2.30 8.94
C GLU A 201 27.09 3.31 7.86
N GLY A 202 27.22 4.56 8.26
CA GLY A 202 27.66 5.66 7.40
C GLY A 202 29.14 5.57 7.01
#